data_93c37e7c526021893c515dbb63c2c465
#
_entry.id   93c37e7c526021893c515dbb63c2c465
#
_cell.length_a   1.000
_cell.length_b   1.000
_cell.length_c   1.000
_cell.angle_alpha   90.00
_cell.angle_beta   90.00
_cell.angle_gamma   90.00
#
_symmetry.space_group_name_H-M   'P 1'
#
loop_
_entity.id
_entity.type
_entity.pdbx_description
1 polymer ?
#
loop_
_entity_poly.entity_id
_entity_poly.type
_entity_poly.pdbx_seq_one_letter_code
_entity_poly.pdbx_strand_id
1 'polypeptide(L)'
;MIVSLALVGVASAFRSGAAPALDASRVGTPGILSVMSAASITRPMRAVLDSFAARTGAKYELEPGASLEIARRLTELHRTPDVVLLADPEVFPQLLMPQYVRWYALFARNRIVLAYTDGSRGAGSINEANWRTVITQPGVEVGRADPNTDPSGYRTLLTMQLAEQHYGERGLFARLLAAAAERNVRPREADQVALLQTHELDYIWTYQNLAENDGLRFVKLPDEIDLGNPADSVTYSRAETRVVGKRRGDTLTVRGAPILFALTIPVEAENRALAERFVEYMLSADGRHVLRSQHLDALDRAIPVGAGAPAVVKKP
;
A
#
# COMPACT_ATOMS: atom_id res chain seq x y z
N MET A 1 -4.69 -3.78 77.14
CA MET A 1 -5.39 -4.44 76.02
C MET A 1 -4.94 -3.77 74.68
N ILE A 2 -4.00 -4.40 74.03
CA ILE A 2 -3.46 -3.91 72.71
C ILE A 2 -4.00 -4.83 71.65
N VAL A 3 -4.80 -4.28 70.76
CA VAL A 3 -5.36 -5.01 69.62
C VAL A 3 -4.43 -4.79 68.39
N SER A 4 -3.73 -5.85 67.97
CA SER A 4 -2.92 -5.84 66.76
C SER A 4 -3.82 -6.13 65.55
N LEU A 5 -3.81 -5.21 64.62
CA LEU A 5 -4.48 -5.36 63.31
C LEU A 5 -3.47 -5.95 62.29
N ALA A 6 -3.72 -7.16 61.83
CA ALA A 6 -2.92 -7.80 60.79
C ALA A 6 -3.40 -7.35 59.40
N LEU A 7 -2.53 -6.70 58.63
CA LEU A 7 -2.77 -6.37 57.21
C LEU A 7 -2.41 -7.59 56.36
N VAL A 8 -3.41 -8.18 55.70
CA VAL A 8 -3.19 -9.19 54.65
C VAL A 8 -2.97 -8.49 53.33
N GLY A 9 -1.73 -8.48 52.88
CA GLY A 9 -1.37 -7.99 51.55
C GLY A 9 -1.65 -9.05 50.47
N VAL A 10 -2.59 -8.79 49.58
CA VAL A 10 -2.81 -9.58 48.39
C VAL A 10 -1.82 -9.15 47.31
N ALA A 11 -0.80 -9.96 47.08
CA ALA A 11 0.14 -9.76 45.99
C ALA A 11 -0.50 -10.32 44.68
N SER A 12 -0.98 -9.42 43.83
CA SER A 12 -1.39 -9.77 42.48
C SER A 12 -0.14 -10.02 41.61
N ALA A 13 0.12 -11.29 41.31
CA ALA A 13 1.17 -11.67 40.39
C ALA A 13 0.72 -11.37 38.93
N PHE A 14 1.19 -10.28 38.36
CA PHE A 14 1.15 -10.05 36.93
C PHE A 14 2.04 -11.09 36.24
N ARG A 15 1.42 -12.12 35.67
CA ARG A 15 2.11 -12.98 34.71
C ARG A 15 2.35 -12.18 33.44
N SER A 16 3.57 -11.70 33.28
CA SER A 16 4.09 -11.21 32.01
C SER A 16 4.13 -12.39 31.03
N GLY A 17 3.15 -12.48 30.13
CA GLY A 17 3.16 -13.43 29.05
C GLY A 17 4.24 -13.04 28.06
N ALA A 18 5.42 -13.65 28.16
CA ALA A 18 6.44 -13.55 27.15
C ALA A 18 5.87 -14.10 25.83
N ALA A 19 5.86 -13.29 24.77
CA ALA A 19 5.55 -13.76 23.44
C ALA A 19 6.50 -14.93 23.08
N PRO A 20 6.04 -15.98 22.37
CA PRO A 20 6.89 -17.10 22.01
C PRO A 20 8.06 -16.59 21.18
N ALA A 21 9.29 -16.80 21.67
CA ALA A 21 10.50 -16.52 20.92
C ALA A 21 10.48 -17.38 19.65
N LEU A 22 10.75 -16.75 18.49
CA LEU A 22 10.95 -17.49 17.24
C LEU A 22 12.11 -18.48 17.46
N ASP A 23 11.88 -19.73 17.09
CA ASP A 23 12.84 -20.84 17.31
C ASP A 23 14.20 -20.50 16.67
N ALA A 24 15.20 -20.25 17.51
CA ALA A 24 16.56 -19.89 17.09
C ALA A 24 17.34 -21.09 16.52
N SER A 25 16.80 -22.30 16.59
CA SER A 25 17.50 -23.54 16.16
C SER A 25 17.60 -23.72 14.62
N ARG A 26 17.00 -22.80 13.82
CA ARG A 26 17.05 -22.83 12.35
C ARG A 26 17.96 -21.77 11.74
N VAL A 27 18.96 -21.30 12.45
CA VAL A 27 19.86 -20.24 11.98
C VAL A 27 20.95 -20.83 11.08
N GLY A 28 20.69 -20.86 9.77
CA GLY A 28 21.78 -20.76 8.79
C GLY A 28 22.41 -19.37 8.89
N THR A 29 23.64 -19.18 8.43
CA THR A 29 24.33 -17.87 8.42
C THR A 29 23.37 -16.79 7.90
N PRO A 30 23.11 -15.70 8.64
CA PRO A 30 22.08 -14.73 8.22
C PRO A 30 22.55 -14.04 6.93
N GLY A 31 21.92 -14.36 5.81
CA GLY A 31 22.04 -13.58 4.59
C GLY A 31 21.37 -12.21 4.78
N ILE A 32 21.61 -11.31 3.85
CA ILE A 32 20.93 -10.02 3.78
C ILE A 32 19.57 -10.26 3.09
N LEU A 33 18.47 -9.98 3.77
CA LEU A 33 17.13 -10.08 3.17
C LEU A 33 16.93 -8.94 2.18
N SER A 34 16.81 -9.24 0.90
CA SER A 34 16.51 -8.24 -0.12
C SER A 34 15.00 -8.14 -0.37
N VAL A 35 14.47 -6.93 -0.25
CA VAL A 35 13.03 -6.64 -0.36
C VAL A 35 12.81 -5.55 -1.38
N MET A 36 11.97 -5.80 -2.38
CA MET A 36 11.43 -4.76 -3.26
C MET A 36 9.99 -4.49 -2.88
N SER A 37 9.65 -3.22 -2.61
CA SER A 37 8.29 -2.83 -2.22
C SER A 37 7.76 -1.66 -3.02
N ALA A 38 6.45 -1.65 -3.25
CA ALA A 38 5.77 -0.48 -3.78
C ALA A 38 6.10 0.77 -2.93
N ALA A 39 6.33 1.91 -3.60
CA ALA A 39 6.76 3.15 -2.96
C ALA A 39 5.77 3.62 -1.88
N SER A 40 4.46 3.46 -2.11
CA SER A 40 3.38 3.84 -1.18
C SER A 40 3.39 3.09 0.16
N ILE A 41 4.10 1.94 0.25
CA ILE A 41 4.23 1.17 1.50
C ILE A 41 5.67 1.09 2.02
N THR A 42 6.59 1.91 1.50
CA THR A 42 8.00 1.91 1.92
C THR A 42 8.14 2.16 3.43
N ARG A 43 7.41 3.12 3.98
CA ARG A 43 7.47 3.45 5.41
C ARG A 43 6.93 2.32 6.29
N PRO A 44 5.72 1.76 6.06
CA PRO A 44 5.25 0.58 6.76
C PRO A 44 6.21 -0.61 6.65
N MET A 45 6.78 -0.87 5.46
CA MET A 45 7.71 -1.98 5.28
C MET A 45 9.02 -1.79 6.03
N ARG A 46 9.56 -0.58 6.05
CA ARG A 46 10.75 -0.26 6.86
C ARG A 46 10.49 -0.55 8.34
N ALA A 47 9.37 -0.09 8.89
CA ALA A 47 9.01 -0.33 10.28
C ALA A 47 8.89 -1.82 10.62
N VAL A 48 8.29 -2.63 9.73
CA VAL A 48 8.18 -4.09 9.91
C VAL A 48 9.55 -4.76 9.81
N LEU A 49 10.39 -4.34 8.85
CA LEU A 49 11.75 -4.88 8.66
C LEU A 49 12.65 -4.53 9.84
N ASP A 50 12.60 -3.30 10.36
CA ASP A 50 13.34 -2.89 11.56
C ASP A 50 12.94 -3.73 12.78
N SER A 51 11.63 -3.94 12.97
CA SER A 51 11.11 -4.78 14.06
C SER A 51 11.52 -6.25 13.89
N PHE A 52 11.51 -6.78 12.66
CA PHE A 52 12.01 -8.13 12.37
C PHE A 52 13.51 -8.24 12.63
N ALA A 53 14.31 -7.28 12.16
CA ALA A 53 15.75 -7.21 12.37
C ALA A 53 16.12 -7.17 13.86
N ALA A 54 15.42 -6.33 14.64
CA ALA A 54 15.64 -6.24 16.08
C ALA A 54 15.38 -7.56 16.83
N ARG A 55 14.42 -8.37 16.35
CA ARG A 55 14.06 -9.68 16.95
C ARG A 55 14.96 -10.83 16.53
N THR A 56 15.52 -10.76 15.33
CA THR A 56 16.19 -11.90 14.71
C THR A 56 17.67 -11.70 14.47
N GLY A 57 18.17 -10.45 14.55
CA GLY A 57 19.54 -10.09 14.16
C GLY A 57 19.74 -10.08 12.63
N ALA A 58 18.70 -10.32 11.83
CA ALA A 58 18.81 -10.32 10.37
C ALA A 58 19.12 -8.92 9.84
N LYS A 59 19.93 -8.85 8.78
CA LYS A 59 20.13 -7.63 8.00
C LYS A 59 19.18 -7.61 6.82
N TYR A 60 18.81 -6.42 6.34
CA TYR A 60 17.94 -6.29 5.18
C TYR A 60 18.34 -5.12 4.28
N GLU A 61 17.93 -5.19 3.03
CA GLU A 61 17.93 -4.10 2.06
C GLU A 61 16.50 -3.90 1.56
N LEU A 62 16.03 -2.65 1.57
CA LEU A 62 14.71 -2.28 1.09
C LEU A 62 14.84 -1.34 -0.10
N GLU A 63 14.41 -1.81 -1.27
CA GLU A 63 14.41 -1.05 -2.52
C GLU A 63 12.96 -0.67 -2.90
N PRO A 64 12.59 0.62 -2.82
CA PRO A 64 11.28 1.08 -3.25
C PRO A 64 11.20 1.26 -4.77
N GLY A 65 9.99 1.12 -5.32
CA GLY A 65 9.71 1.38 -6.72
C GLY A 65 8.22 1.43 -7.00
N ALA A 66 7.82 1.86 -8.20
CA ALA A 66 6.44 1.67 -8.65
C ALA A 66 6.21 0.17 -8.95
N SER A 67 4.99 -0.35 -8.72
CA SER A 67 4.71 -1.79 -8.86
C SER A 67 5.03 -2.34 -10.23
N LEU A 68 4.72 -1.62 -11.31
CA LEU A 68 5.05 -2.01 -12.68
C LEU A 68 6.56 -1.92 -12.95
N GLU A 69 7.25 -0.94 -12.38
CA GLU A 69 8.70 -0.82 -12.45
C GLU A 69 9.39 -2.00 -11.75
N ILE A 70 8.95 -2.38 -10.55
CA ILE A 70 9.46 -3.55 -9.83
C ILE A 70 9.27 -4.81 -10.67
N ALA A 71 8.08 -5.00 -11.26
CA ALA A 71 7.83 -6.14 -12.14
C ALA A 71 8.80 -6.18 -13.33
N ARG A 72 9.09 -5.03 -13.97
CA ARG A 72 10.07 -4.94 -15.07
C ARG A 72 11.49 -5.21 -14.61
N ARG A 73 11.87 -4.81 -13.38
CA ARG A 73 13.20 -5.18 -12.84
C ARG A 73 13.39 -6.69 -12.75
N LEU A 74 12.34 -7.44 -12.39
CA LEU A 74 12.38 -8.90 -12.37
C LEU A 74 12.40 -9.47 -13.80
N THR A 75 11.55 -8.97 -14.70
CA THR A 75 11.35 -9.58 -16.03
C THR A 75 12.41 -9.18 -17.06
N GLU A 76 12.90 -7.94 -17.02
CA GLU A 76 13.79 -7.36 -18.02
C GLU A 76 15.24 -7.27 -17.52
N LEU A 77 15.44 -6.94 -16.23
CA LEU A 77 16.76 -6.77 -15.64
C LEU A 77 17.23 -7.99 -14.85
N HIS A 78 16.39 -9.02 -14.75
CA HIS A 78 16.67 -10.28 -14.01
C HIS A 78 17.15 -10.03 -12.57
N ARG A 79 16.66 -8.95 -11.95
CA ARG A 79 16.94 -8.63 -10.55
C ARG A 79 15.90 -9.26 -9.66
N THR A 80 16.25 -10.35 -9.00
CA THR A 80 15.34 -11.12 -8.15
C THR A 80 15.61 -10.82 -6.67
N PRO A 81 14.71 -10.12 -5.97
CA PRO A 81 14.79 -9.97 -4.51
C PRO A 81 14.29 -11.23 -3.80
N ASP A 82 14.45 -11.29 -2.48
CA ASP A 82 13.90 -12.36 -1.66
C ASP A 82 12.40 -12.21 -1.43
N VAL A 83 11.92 -10.96 -1.33
CA VAL A 83 10.47 -10.64 -1.15
C VAL A 83 10.07 -9.50 -2.07
N VAL A 84 8.90 -9.64 -2.69
CA VAL A 84 8.26 -8.60 -3.50
C VAL A 84 6.92 -8.22 -2.88
N LEU A 85 6.68 -6.91 -2.70
CA LEU A 85 5.42 -6.37 -2.22
C LEU A 85 4.91 -5.31 -3.21
N LEU A 86 3.72 -5.52 -3.76
CA LEU A 86 3.13 -4.65 -4.78
C LEU A 86 1.83 -4.02 -4.31
N ALA A 87 1.57 -2.81 -4.80
CA ALA A 87 0.33 -2.06 -4.55
C ALA A 87 -0.83 -2.50 -5.45
N ASP A 88 -0.58 -3.42 -6.39
CA ASP A 88 -1.60 -4.00 -7.26
C ASP A 88 -1.37 -5.50 -7.43
N PRO A 89 -2.30 -6.33 -6.93
CA PRO A 89 -2.23 -7.79 -7.08
C PRO A 89 -2.27 -8.27 -8.52
N GLU A 90 -2.92 -7.52 -9.43
CA GLU A 90 -3.06 -7.91 -10.84
C GLU A 90 -1.73 -7.92 -11.58
N VAL A 91 -0.73 -7.20 -11.10
CA VAL A 91 0.63 -7.23 -11.65
C VAL A 91 1.24 -8.65 -11.57
N PHE A 92 0.89 -9.43 -10.54
CA PHE A 92 1.41 -10.80 -10.40
C PHE A 92 0.94 -11.71 -11.54
N PRO A 93 -0.36 -11.93 -11.78
CA PRO A 93 -0.80 -12.82 -12.86
C PRO A 93 -0.48 -12.28 -14.24
N GLN A 94 -0.48 -10.98 -14.43
CA GLN A 94 -0.29 -10.38 -15.74
C GLN A 94 1.16 -10.31 -16.18
N LEU A 95 2.10 -10.07 -15.25
CA LEU A 95 3.50 -9.82 -15.58
C LEU A 95 4.47 -10.87 -15.02
N LEU A 96 4.19 -11.45 -13.86
CA LEU A 96 5.16 -12.24 -13.12
C LEU A 96 4.86 -13.73 -13.10
N MET A 97 3.58 -14.14 -13.17
CA MET A 97 3.22 -15.55 -13.13
C MET A 97 3.23 -16.19 -14.52
N PRO A 98 3.53 -17.48 -14.60
CA PRO A 98 4.02 -18.37 -13.54
C PRO A 98 5.56 -18.38 -13.42
N GLN A 99 6.28 -17.64 -14.30
CA GLN A 99 7.72 -17.75 -14.50
C GLN A 99 8.53 -17.24 -13.30
N TYR A 100 8.21 -16.05 -12.79
CA TYR A 100 8.98 -15.39 -11.73
C TYR A 100 8.39 -15.65 -10.35
N VAL A 101 7.08 -15.83 -10.27
CA VAL A 101 6.35 -16.14 -9.05
C VAL A 101 5.26 -17.19 -9.31
N ARG A 102 4.95 -18.03 -8.32
CA ARG A 102 3.90 -19.07 -8.43
C ARG A 102 2.67 -18.78 -7.60
N TRP A 103 2.79 -17.87 -6.65
CA TRP A 103 1.75 -17.46 -5.73
C TRP A 103 1.96 -16.02 -5.31
N TYR A 104 0.93 -15.41 -4.80
CA TYR A 104 0.98 -14.17 -4.03
C TYR A 104 -0.04 -14.22 -2.91
N ALA A 105 0.06 -13.32 -1.94
CA ALA A 105 -0.93 -13.23 -0.86
C ALA A 105 -1.34 -11.78 -0.65
N LEU A 106 -2.65 -11.54 -0.61
CA LEU A 106 -3.22 -10.24 -0.23
C LEU A 106 -3.03 -10.07 1.28
N PHE A 107 -2.51 -8.93 1.74
CA PHE A 107 -2.20 -8.73 3.15
C PHE A 107 -2.70 -7.42 3.74
N ALA A 108 -3.02 -6.42 2.91
CA ALA A 108 -3.49 -5.11 3.36
C ALA A 108 -4.42 -4.47 2.33
N ARG A 109 -5.17 -3.46 2.77
CA ARG A 109 -6.07 -2.63 1.95
C ARG A 109 -5.65 -1.18 1.98
N ASN A 110 -6.16 -0.42 1.01
CA ASN A 110 -6.06 1.03 0.99
C ASN A 110 -7.23 1.65 0.23
N ARG A 111 -7.25 2.98 0.14
CA ARG A 111 -8.22 3.74 -0.65
C ARG A 111 -7.58 5.00 -1.24
N ILE A 112 -8.18 5.54 -2.28
CA ILE A 112 -7.80 6.83 -2.85
C ILE A 112 -8.44 7.96 -2.03
N VAL A 113 -7.64 8.96 -1.74
CA VAL A 113 -8.05 10.22 -1.09
C VAL A 113 -7.50 11.40 -1.88
N LEU A 114 -8.03 12.58 -1.60
CA LEU A 114 -7.50 13.84 -2.10
C LEU A 114 -6.77 14.55 -0.94
N ALA A 115 -5.43 14.49 -0.93
CA ALA A 115 -4.62 15.07 0.13
C ALA A 115 -4.23 16.53 -0.18
N TYR A 116 -4.03 17.32 0.90
CA TYR A 116 -3.71 18.73 0.85
C TYR A 116 -3.03 19.21 2.14
N THR A 117 -2.51 20.44 2.14
CA THR A 117 -1.95 21.11 3.33
C THR A 117 -2.81 22.30 3.75
N ASP A 118 -2.55 22.87 4.92
CA ASP A 118 -3.23 24.09 5.34
C ASP A 118 -2.96 25.28 4.42
N GLY A 119 -1.85 25.29 3.68
CA GLY A 119 -1.51 26.31 2.68
C GLY A 119 -2.16 26.12 1.31
N SER A 120 -2.87 25.01 1.07
CA SER A 120 -3.52 24.73 -0.22
C SER A 120 -4.69 25.69 -0.48
N ARG A 121 -4.88 26.09 -1.73
CA ARG A 121 -6.00 26.97 -2.12
C ARG A 121 -7.33 26.30 -1.81
N GLY A 122 -8.16 26.94 -1.00
CA GLY A 122 -9.45 26.40 -0.58
C GLY A 122 -9.38 25.45 0.63
N ALA A 123 -8.21 25.25 1.26
CA ALA A 123 -8.01 24.35 2.40
C ALA A 123 -8.97 24.60 3.59
N GLY A 124 -9.36 25.86 3.81
CA GLY A 124 -10.28 26.23 4.89
C GLY A 124 -11.76 25.88 4.63
N SER A 125 -12.12 25.52 3.39
CA SER A 125 -13.51 25.28 2.99
C SER A 125 -13.75 23.91 2.35
N ILE A 126 -12.71 23.23 1.87
CA ILE A 126 -12.85 21.93 1.20
C ILE A 126 -13.38 20.87 2.15
N ASN A 127 -14.30 20.04 1.64
CA ASN A 127 -14.89 18.91 2.35
C ASN A 127 -15.45 17.87 1.36
N GLU A 128 -16.05 16.81 1.89
CA GLU A 128 -16.60 15.67 1.12
C GLU A 128 -17.72 16.11 0.13
N ALA A 129 -18.44 17.19 0.40
CA ALA A 129 -19.52 17.67 -0.46
C ALA A 129 -19.03 18.53 -1.63
N ASN A 130 -17.97 19.34 -1.43
CA ASN A 130 -17.57 20.39 -2.37
C ASN A 130 -16.21 20.18 -3.06
N TRP A 131 -15.47 19.13 -2.75
CA TRP A 131 -14.11 18.91 -3.26
C TRP A 131 -14.00 19.02 -4.78
N ARG A 132 -15.00 18.51 -5.52
CA ARG A 132 -15.03 18.56 -6.98
C ARG A 132 -14.99 19.99 -7.52
N THR A 133 -15.76 20.86 -6.88
CA THR A 133 -15.82 22.29 -7.22
C THR A 133 -14.52 22.98 -6.85
N VAL A 134 -13.96 22.69 -5.65
CA VAL A 134 -12.75 23.34 -5.16
C VAL A 134 -11.57 23.04 -6.04
N ILE A 135 -11.31 21.76 -6.33
CA ILE A 135 -10.10 21.36 -7.09
C ILE A 135 -10.17 21.70 -8.59
N THR A 136 -11.34 22.03 -9.11
CA THR A 136 -11.51 22.43 -10.50
C THR A 136 -11.57 23.96 -10.69
N GLN A 137 -11.32 24.74 -9.64
CA GLN A 137 -11.25 26.20 -9.74
C GLN A 137 -9.99 26.65 -10.52
N PRO A 138 -10.08 27.74 -11.27
CA PRO A 138 -8.93 28.30 -11.93
C PRO A 138 -7.77 28.59 -10.97
N GLY A 139 -6.57 28.17 -11.35
CA GLY A 139 -5.35 28.38 -10.59
C GLY A 139 -5.08 27.38 -9.47
N VAL A 140 -5.97 26.42 -9.22
CA VAL A 140 -5.72 25.31 -8.31
C VAL A 140 -4.85 24.28 -9.04
N GLU A 141 -3.72 23.89 -8.44
CA GLU A 141 -2.77 22.93 -8.98
C GLU A 141 -2.99 21.55 -8.34
N VAL A 142 -3.37 20.58 -9.17
CA VAL A 142 -3.66 19.21 -8.71
C VAL A 142 -2.67 18.24 -9.33
N GLY A 143 -2.06 17.41 -8.50
CA GLY A 143 -1.11 16.36 -8.92
C GLY A 143 -1.73 14.96 -8.93
N ARG A 144 -1.16 14.10 -9.76
CA ARG A 144 -1.44 12.65 -9.81
C ARG A 144 -0.21 11.87 -10.27
N ALA A 145 -0.14 10.59 -9.95
CA ALA A 145 0.90 9.72 -10.49
C ALA A 145 0.66 9.37 -11.97
N ASP A 146 1.72 8.94 -12.65
CA ASP A 146 1.64 8.44 -14.04
C ASP A 146 0.95 7.06 -14.05
N PRO A 147 -0.18 6.90 -14.77
CA PRO A 147 -0.90 5.64 -14.84
C PRO A 147 -0.11 4.49 -15.47
N ASN A 148 0.95 4.80 -16.22
CA ASN A 148 1.79 3.80 -16.88
C ASN A 148 2.94 3.27 -16.00
N THR A 149 3.19 3.90 -14.87
CA THR A 149 4.29 3.53 -13.97
C THR A 149 3.81 3.17 -12.57
N ASP A 150 2.77 3.83 -12.08
CA ASP A 150 2.27 3.69 -10.71
C ASP A 150 0.78 3.33 -10.67
N PRO A 151 0.38 2.28 -9.91
CA PRO A 151 -1.02 1.93 -9.72
C PRO A 151 -1.91 3.06 -9.19
N SER A 152 -1.39 3.97 -8.35
CA SER A 152 -2.18 5.11 -7.87
C SER A 152 -2.61 6.01 -9.03
N GLY A 153 -1.79 6.12 -10.09
CA GLY A 153 -2.10 6.91 -11.28
C GLY A 153 -3.33 6.40 -12.03
N TYR A 154 -3.37 5.12 -12.40
CA TYR A 154 -4.56 4.59 -13.09
C TYR A 154 -5.77 4.47 -12.15
N ARG A 155 -5.57 4.21 -10.87
CA ARG A 155 -6.65 4.21 -9.86
C ARG A 155 -7.28 5.59 -9.70
N THR A 156 -6.47 6.65 -9.75
CA THR A 156 -6.97 8.03 -9.81
C THR A 156 -7.90 8.24 -11.01
N LEU A 157 -7.50 7.77 -12.21
CA LEU A 157 -8.37 7.87 -13.40
C LEU A 157 -9.68 7.10 -13.23
N LEU A 158 -9.62 5.90 -12.63
CA LEU A 158 -10.80 5.09 -12.33
C LEU A 158 -11.72 5.80 -11.31
N THR A 159 -11.14 6.34 -10.23
CA THR A 159 -11.87 7.12 -9.21
C THR A 159 -12.57 8.35 -9.84
N MET A 160 -11.90 9.07 -10.76
CA MET A 160 -12.51 10.20 -11.46
C MET A 160 -13.69 9.78 -12.36
N GLN A 161 -13.60 8.61 -13.05
CA GLN A 161 -14.71 8.06 -13.83
C GLN A 161 -15.88 7.64 -12.94
N LEU A 162 -15.58 6.99 -11.82
CA LEU A 162 -16.58 6.59 -10.83
C LEU A 162 -17.26 7.81 -10.21
N ALA A 163 -16.53 8.91 -9.97
CA ALA A 163 -17.09 10.15 -9.48
C ALA A 163 -18.12 10.75 -10.47
N GLU A 164 -17.84 10.76 -11.77
CA GLU A 164 -18.79 11.20 -12.79
C GLU A 164 -20.09 10.39 -12.73
N GLN A 165 -19.97 9.05 -12.59
CA GLN A 165 -21.13 8.16 -12.49
C GLN A 165 -21.90 8.33 -11.18
N HIS A 166 -21.19 8.39 -10.05
CA HIS A 166 -21.77 8.48 -8.71
C HIS A 166 -22.57 9.78 -8.52
N TYR A 167 -22.00 10.90 -8.96
CA TYR A 167 -22.65 12.19 -8.83
C TYR A 167 -23.63 12.50 -9.98
N GLY A 168 -23.69 11.69 -11.03
CA GLY A 168 -24.51 11.94 -12.22
C GLY A 168 -24.12 13.22 -12.96
N GLU A 169 -22.89 13.69 -12.80
CA GLU A 169 -22.40 14.99 -13.27
C GLU A 169 -21.64 14.85 -14.59
N ARG A 170 -22.35 14.91 -15.70
CA ARG A 170 -21.77 14.72 -17.05
C ARG A 170 -20.57 15.66 -17.29
N GLY A 171 -19.45 15.09 -17.75
CA GLY A 171 -18.21 15.82 -18.03
C GLY A 171 -17.35 16.08 -16.78
N LEU A 172 -17.69 15.55 -15.60
CA LEU A 172 -16.88 15.68 -14.40
C LEU A 172 -15.53 15.03 -14.57
N PHE A 173 -15.47 13.84 -15.17
CA PHE A 173 -14.20 13.16 -15.46
C PHE A 173 -13.23 14.05 -16.25
N ALA A 174 -13.71 14.66 -17.33
CA ALA A 174 -12.89 15.55 -18.16
C ALA A 174 -12.39 16.78 -17.38
N ARG A 175 -13.24 17.38 -16.52
CA ARG A 175 -12.83 18.52 -15.68
C ARG A 175 -11.81 18.13 -14.62
N LEU A 176 -12.00 16.99 -13.95
CA LEU A 176 -11.06 16.49 -12.95
C LEU A 176 -9.70 16.14 -13.58
N LEU A 177 -9.73 15.53 -14.77
CA LEU A 177 -8.52 15.21 -15.52
C LEU A 177 -7.79 16.48 -15.98
N ALA A 178 -8.52 17.49 -16.45
CA ALA A 178 -7.94 18.78 -16.83
C ALA A 178 -7.33 19.54 -15.63
N ALA A 179 -7.94 19.44 -14.45
CA ALA A 179 -7.38 20.02 -13.21
C ALA A 179 -6.06 19.31 -12.81
N ALA A 180 -5.99 17.97 -12.97
CA ALA A 180 -4.77 17.19 -12.74
C ALA A 180 -3.89 17.12 -14.01
N ALA A 181 -3.47 18.30 -14.50
CA ALA A 181 -2.79 18.48 -15.78
C ALA A 181 -1.48 17.67 -15.89
N GLU A 182 -1.08 17.33 -17.13
CA GLU A 182 0.12 16.52 -17.41
C GLU A 182 1.42 17.11 -16.82
N ARG A 183 1.54 18.43 -16.72
CA ARG A 183 2.69 19.09 -16.07
C ARG A 183 2.87 18.71 -14.60
N ASN A 184 1.78 18.30 -13.95
CA ASN A 184 1.72 17.91 -12.54
C ASN A 184 1.80 16.39 -12.33
N VAL A 185 1.97 15.62 -13.40
CA VAL A 185 2.14 14.16 -13.31
C VAL A 185 3.56 13.82 -12.88
N ARG A 186 3.69 12.87 -11.97
CA ARG A 186 4.98 12.33 -11.51
C ARG A 186 5.01 10.82 -11.67
N PRO A 187 6.19 10.24 -11.92
CA PRO A 187 6.32 8.79 -12.11
C PRO A 187 5.81 7.96 -10.93
N ARG A 188 5.91 8.49 -9.71
CA ARG A 188 5.48 7.81 -8.48
C ARG A 188 4.61 8.74 -7.64
N GLU A 189 3.67 8.15 -6.93
CA GLU A 189 2.80 8.84 -5.99
C GLU A 189 3.60 9.62 -4.92
N ALA A 190 4.58 8.98 -4.31
CA ALA A 190 5.40 9.58 -3.26
C ALA A 190 6.18 10.84 -3.72
N ASP A 191 6.47 10.97 -5.01
CA ASP A 191 7.20 12.13 -5.55
C ASP A 191 6.36 13.42 -5.51
N GLN A 192 5.03 13.32 -5.33
CA GLN A 192 4.13 14.46 -5.27
C GLN A 192 4.07 15.12 -3.89
N VAL A 193 4.38 14.36 -2.82
CA VAL A 193 4.29 14.86 -1.44
C VAL A 193 5.19 16.07 -1.24
N ALA A 194 6.42 16.04 -1.76
CA ALA A 194 7.33 17.17 -1.67
C ALA A 194 6.78 18.44 -2.37
N LEU A 195 6.15 18.27 -3.55
CA LEU A 195 5.55 19.39 -4.29
C LEU A 195 4.33 19.97 -3.57
N LEU A 196 3.57 19.13 -2.88
CA LEU A 196 2.47 19.57 -2.03
C LEU A 196 2.99 20.35 -0.80
N GLN A 197 4.06 19.87 -0.17
CA GLN A 197 4.67 20.53 0.99
C GLN A 197 5.37 21.86 0.64
N THR A 198 5.88 21.99 -0.58
CA THR A 198 6.46 23.25 -1.09
C THR A 198 5.42 24.19 -1.71
N HIS A 199 4.14 23.83 -1.70
CA HIS A 199 3.02 24.58 -2.28
C HIS A 199 3.12 24.78 -3.81
N GLU A 200 3.87 23.94 -4.50
CA GLU A 200 3.84 23.86 -5.96
C GLU A 200 2.54 23.17 -6.44
N LEU A 201 2.00 22.28 -5.62
CA LEU A 201 0.67 21.68 -5.76
C LEU A 201 -0.22 22.09 -4.59
N ASP A 202 -1.51 22.24 -4.86
CA ASP A 202 -2.53 22.47 -3.84
C ASP A 202 -3.13 21.14 -3.35
N TYR A 203 -3.32 20.20 -4.26
CA TYR A 203 -3.93 18.88 -3.99
C TYR A 203 -3.18 17.78 -4.73
N ILE A 204 -3.14 16.59 -4.13
CA ILE A 204 -2.65 15.40 -4.78
C ILE A 204 -3.65 14.24 -4.62
N TRP A 205 -3.82 13.48 -5.69
CA TRP A 205 -4.49 12.19 -5.63
C TRP A 205 -3.49 11.17 -5.09
N THR A 206 -3.83 10.54 -3.97
CA THR A 206 -2.92 9.65 -3.26
C THR A 206 -3.65 8.57 -2.46
N TYR A 207 -2.92 7.64 -1.92
CA TYR A 207 -3.47 6.67 -0.97
C TYR A 207 -3.59 7.27 0.44
N GLN A 208 -4.63 6.83 1.17
CA GLN A 208 -4.87 7.30 2.53
C GLN A 208 -3.66 7.07 3.44
N ASN A 209 -3.05 5.87 3.42
CA ASN A 209 -1.90 5.57 4.27
C ASN A 209 -0.71 6.52 4.04
N LEU A 210 -0.49 6.95 2.80
CA LEU A 210 0.58 7.90 2.48
C LEU A 210 0.23 9.28 3.08
N ALA A 211 -1.00 9.75 2.87
CA ALA A 211 -1.45 11.03 3.43
C ALA A 211 -1.31 11.05 4.97
N GLU A 212 -1.75 9.99 5.65
CA GLU A 212 -1.65 9.86 7.11
C GLU A 212 -0.19 9.78 7.60
N ASN A 213 0.65 9.01 6.91
CA ASN A 213 2.06 8.87 7.26
C ASN A 213 2.87 10.17 7.11
N ASP A 214 2.49 11.01 6.17
CA ASP A 214 3.15 12.29 5.92
C ASP A 214 2.46 13.47 6.63
N GLY A 215 1.47 13.18 7.49
CA GLY A 215 0.74 14.18 8.28
C GLY A 215 -0.06 15.16 7.44
N LEU A 216 -0.47 14.75 6.23
CA LEU A 216 -1.27 15.57 5.34
C LEU A 216 -2.74 15.54 5.76
N ARG A 217 -3.43 16.65 5.55
CA ARG A 217 -4.91 16.66 5.55
C ARG A 217 -5.41 15.99 4.27
N PHE A 218 -6.59 15.41 4.35
CA PHE A 218 -7.21 14.84 3.14
C PHE A 218 -8.74 14.91 3.21
N VAL A 219 -9.36 14.92 2.04
CA VAL A 219 -10.79 14.67 1.88
C VAL A 219 -10.97 13.17 1.65
N LYS A 220 -11.76 12.53 2.51
CA LYS A 220 -12.23 11.17 2.29
C LYS A 220 -13.31 11.20 1.19
N LEU A 221 -13.17 10.32 0.22
CA LEU A 221 -14.14 10.17 -0.85
C LEU A 221 -15.23 9.15 -0.43
N PRO A 222 -16.43 9.19 -1.05
CA PRO A 222 -17.42 8.13 -0.86
C PRO A 222 -16.86 6.73 -1.15
N ASP A 223 -17.27 5.74 -0.36
CA ASP A 223 -16.79 4.36 -0.49
C ASP A 223 -17.03 3.79 -1.90
N GLU A 224 -18.10 4.25 -2.61
CA GLU A 224 -18.44 3.82 -3.97
C GLU A 224 -17.44 4.28 -5.05
N ILE A 225 -16.53 5.20 -4.71
CA ILE A 225 -15.56 5.73 -5.70
C ILE A 225 -14.11 5.67 -5.24
N ASP A 226 -13.84 5.46 -3.95
CA ASP A 226 -12.49 5.51 -3.36
C ASP A 226 -11.66 4.23 -3.57
N LEU A 227 -12.28 3.18 -4.11
CA LEU A 227 -11.71 1.85 -4.33
C LEU A 227 -11.29 1.13 -3.04
N GLY A 228 -11.79 1.55 -1.87
CA GLY A 228 -11.38 0.99 -0.58
C GLY A 228 -12.27 -0.15 -0.07
N ASN A 229 -13.51 -0.22 -0.50
CA ASN A 229 -14.50 -1.14 0.03
C ASN A 229 -14.69 -2.37 -0.89
N PRO A 230 -14.33 -3.60 -0.47
CA PRO A 230 -14.54 -4.81 -1.27
C PRO A 230 -16.01 -5.08 -1.65
N ALA A 231 -16.98 -4.57 -0.87
CA ALA A 231 -18.39 -4.73 -1.17
C ALA A 231 -18.80 -3.98 -2.45
N ASP A 232 -18.07 -2.91 -2.82
CA ASP A 232 -18.33 -2.09 -4.00
C ASP A 232 -17.59 -2.55 -5.27
N SER A 233 -17.02 -3.74 -5.26
CA SER A 233 -16.23 -4.29 -6.39
C SER A 233 -16.99 -4.28 -7.72
N VAL A 234 -18.30 -4.54 -7.72
CA VAL A 234 -19.16 -4.47 -8.91
C VAL A 234 -19.28 -3.02 -9.41
N THR A 235 -19.42 -2.05 -8.52
CA THR A 235 -19.45 -0.62 -8.85
C THR A 235 -18.11 -0.19 -9.46
N TYR A 236 -17.01 -0.57 -8.81
CA TYR A 236 -15.66 -0.24 -9.29
C TYR A 236 -15.38 -0.77 -10.69
N SER A 237 -15.83 -2.00 -11.00
CA SER A 237 -15.60 -2.63 -12.31
C SER A 237 -16.25 -1.90 -13.51
N ARG A 238 -17.10 -0.89 -13.27
CA ARG A 238 -17.70 -0.03 -14.30
C ARG A 238 -16.74 1.00 -14.87
N ALA A 239 -15.64 1.27 -14.16
CA ALA A 239 -14.56 2.13 -14.63
C ALA A 239 -13.42 1.30 -15.22
N GLU A 240 -12.86 1.74 -16.33
CA GLU A 240 -11.69 1.10 -16.93
C GLU A 240 -10.77 2.12 -17.59
N THR A 241 -9.49 1.80 -17.66
CA THR A 241 -8.49 2.61 -18.36
C THR A 241 -7.45 1.72 -19.02
N ARG A 242 -6.68 2.30 -19.97
CA ARG A 242 -5.59 1.61 -20.65
C ARG A 242 -4.25 2.10 -20.14
N VAL A 243 -3.36 1.17 -19.88
CA VAL A 243 -1.97 1.43 -19.49
C VAL A 243 -1.02 0.68 -20.44
N VAL A 244 0.25 1.05 -20.43
CA VAL A 244 1.28 0.37 -21.24
C VAL A 244 1.42 -1.09 -20.78
N GLY A 245 1.36 -2.02 -21.75
CA GLY A 245 1.51 -3.45 -21.52
C GLY A 245 2.96 -3.93 -21.39
N LYS A 246 3.15 -5.26 -21.50
CA LYS A 246 4.46 -5.93 -21.35
C LYS A 246 5.45 -5.54 -22.44
N ARG A 247 5.01 -5.42 -23.69
CA ARG A 247 5.85 -5.12 -24.83
C ARG A 247 5.63 -3.69 -25.29
N ARG A 248 6.64 -3.11 -25.89
CA ARG A 248 6.52 -1.77 -26.50
C ARG A 248 5.38 -1.76 -27.53
N GLY A 249 4.40 -0.89 -27.32
CA GLY A 249 3.21 -0.78 -28.16
C GLY A 249 2.00 -1.59 -27.68
N ASP A 250 2.17 -2.52 -26.74
CA ASP A 250 1.06 -3.22 -26.12
C ASP A 250 0.32 -2.31 -25.14
N THR A 251 -0.98 -2.52 -25.02
CA THR A 251 -1.80 -1.88 -23.98
C THR A 251 -2.49 -2.92 -23.13
N LEU A 252 -2.63 -2.64 -21.85
CA LEU A 252 -3.36 -3.43 -20.87
C LEU A 252 -4.58 -2.64 -20.42
N THR A 253 -5.76 -3.25 -20.47
CA THR A 253 -6.97 -2.66 -19.89
C THR A 253 -7.02 -3.01 -18.40
N VAL A 254 -7.02 -1.98 -17.56
CA VAL A 254 -7.20 -2.11 -16.11
C VAL A 254 -8.61 -1.69 -15.75
N ARG A 255 -9.33 -2.54 -15.02
CA ARG A 255 -10.66 -2.27 -14.48
C ARG A 255 -10.59 -1.89 -13.00
N GLY A 256 -11.55 -1.11 -12.56
CA GLY A 256 -11.69 -0.74 -11.16
C GLY A 256 -11.92 -1.98 -10.30
N ALA A 257 -11.17 -2.06 -9.21
CA ALA A 257 -11.22 -3.12 -8.21
C ALA A 257 -10.80 -2.55 -6.84
N PRO A 258 -11.14 -3.22 -5.74
CA PRO A 258 -10.66 -2.81 -4.42
C PRO A 258 -9.14 -2.74 -4.37
N ILE A 259 -8.61 -1.71 -3.69
CA ILE A 259 -7.17 -1.55 -3.52
C ILE A 259 -6.67 -2.53 -2.47
N LEU A 260 -5.89 -3.49 -2.93
CA LEU A 260 -5.27 -4.51 -2.10
C LEU A 260 -3.77 -4.52 -2.35
N PHE A 261 -3.00 -4.66 -1.29
CA PHE A 261 -1.58 -4.91 -1.37
C PHE A 261 -1.31 -6.41 -1.30
N ALA A 262 -0.34 -6.83 -2.08
CA ALA A 262 0.04 -8.23 -2.11
C ALA A 262 1.54 -8.42 -2.02
N LEU A 263 1.95 -9.57 -1.47
CA LEU A 263 3.34 -9.99 -1.35
C LEU A 263 3.56 -11.37 -1.98
N THR A 264 4.81 -11.64 -2.34
CA THR A 264 5.27 -12.97 -2.74
C THR A 264 6.74 -13.17 -2.41
N ILE A 265 7.18 -14.42 -2.45
CA ILE A 265 8.59 -14.84 -2.50
C ILE A 265 8.84 -15.34 -3.91
N PRO A 266 9.71 -14.70 -4.71
CA PRO A 266 10.04 -15.14 -6.06
C PRO A 266 10.59 -16.59 -6.11
N VAL A 267 10.46 -17.22 -7.28
CA VAL A 267 10.92 -18.60 -7.48
C VAL A 267 12.43 -18.73 -7.23
N GLU A 268 13.22 -17.75 -7.67
CA GLU A 268 14.67 -17.70 -7.57
C GLU A 268 15.19 -16.86 -6.39
N ALA A 269 14.37 -16.69 -5.33
CA ALA A 269 14.82 -16.00 -4.11
C ALA A 269 16.03 -16.73 -3.48
N GLU A 270 17.15 -16.01 -3.32
CA GLU A 270 18.41 -16.58 -2.80
C GLU A 270 18.29 -16.97 -1.32
N ASN A 271 17.65 -16.10 -0.51
CA ASN A 271 17.49 -16.31 0.93
C ASN A 271 16.08 -16.77 1.29
N ARG A 272 15.54 -17.77 0.55
CA ARG A 272 14.14 -18.23 0.70
C ARG A 272 13.72 -18.49 2.16
N ALA A 273 14.55 -19.19 2.94
CA ALA A 273 14.23 -19.49 4.34
C ALA A 273 14.11 -18.23 5.20
N LEU A 274 14.95 -17.21 4.94
CA LEU A 274 14.87 -15.92 5.61
C LEU A 274 13.64 -15.14 5.15
N ALA A 275 13.31 -15.17 3.86
CA ALA A 275 12.10 -14.58 3.30
C ALA A 275 10.83 -15.19 3.91
N GLU A 276 10.76 -16.52 4.06
CA GLU A 276 9.62 -17.19 4.69
C GLU A 276 9.46 -16.78 6.17
N ARG A 277 10.56 -16.68 6.92
CA ARG A 277 10.54 -16.16 8.31
C ARG A 277 10.07 -14.71 8.40
N PHE A 278 10.52 -13.86 7.46
CA PHE A 278 10.06 -12.47 7.40
C PHE A 278 8.57 -12.39 7.08
N VAL A 279 8.10 -13.12 6.07
CA VAL A 279 6.68 -13.18 5.71
C VAL A 279 5.85 -13.70 6.89
N GLU A 280 6.32 -14.74 7.59
CA GLU A 280 5.65 -15.23 8.81
C GLU A 280 5.53 -14.15 9.89
N TYR A 281 6.62 -13.43 10.16
CA TYR A 281 6.61 -12.32 11.10
C TYR A 281 5.64 -11.20 10.66
N MET A 282 5.74 -10.76 9.41
CA MET A 282 4.92 -9.68 8.88
C MET A 282 3.42 -9.98 8.96
N LEU A 283 3.02 -11.26 8.71
CA LEU A 283 1.63 -11.71 8.77
C LEU A 283 1.19 -12.13 10.18
N SER A 284 2.06 -12.15 11.18
CA SER A 284 1.73 -12.41 12.58
C SER A 284 0.93 -11.25 13.20
N ALA A 285 0.38 -11.45 14.39
CA ALA A 285 -0.31 -10.40 15.14
C ALA A 285 0.61 -9.18 15.40
N ASP A 286 1.89 -9.43 15.73
CA ASP A 286 2.88 -8.37 15.98
C ASP A 286 3.21 -7.60 14.70
N GLY A 287 3.45 -8.29 13.58
CA GLY A 287 3.71 -7.66 12.28
C GLY A 287 2.52 -6.83 11.81
N ARG A 288 1.29 -7.36 11.93
CA ARG A 288 0.07 -6.60 11.60
C ARG A 288 -0.13 -5.39 12.51
N HIS A 289 0.24 -5.48 13.79
CA HIS A 289 0.22 -4.34 14.69
C HIS A 289 1.18 -3.24 14.22
N VAL A 290 2.40 -3.59 13.82
CA VAL A 290 3.36 -2.63 13.25
C VAL A 290 2.81 -2.00 11.95
N LEU A 291 2.23 -2.79 11.05
CA LEU A 291 1.61 -2.27 9.81
C LEU A 291 0.53 -1.23 10.12
N ARG A 292 -0.39 -1.57 11.04
CA ARG A 292 -1.48 -0.66 11.45
C ARG A 292 -0.98 0.59 12.16
N SER A 293 0.10 0.51 12.94
CA SER A 293 0.73 1.69 13.55
C SER A 293 1.35 2.64 12.52
N GLN A 294 1.54 2.18 11.30
CA GLN A 294 1.98 2.95 10.15
C GLN A 294 0.81 3.22 9.16
N HIS A 295 -0.41 3.27 9.67
CA HIS A 295 -1.64 3.58 8.92
C HIS A 295 -1.93 2.65 7.73
N LEU A 296 -1.34 1.46 7.69
CA LEU A 296 -1.68 0.45 6.67
C LEU A 296 -2.76 -0.49 7.22
N ASP A 297 -3.92 -0.53 6.56
CA ASP A 297 -5.04 -1.40 6.95
C ASP A 297 -4.71 -2.87 6.65
N ALA A 298 -3.97 -3.50 7.55
CA ALA A 298 -3.58 -4.89 7.44
C ALA A 298 -4.80 -5.82 7.61
N LEU A 299 -4.97 -6.76 6.69
CA LEU A 299 -6.00 -7.80 6.78
C LEU A 299 -5.76 -8.67 8.02
N ASP A 300 -6.83 -9.11 8.66
CA ASP A 300 -6.73 -10.02 9.80
C ASP A 300 -6.11 -11.38 9.41
N ARG A 301 -6.32 -11.76 8.14
CA ARG A 301 -5.73 -12.95 7.52
C ARG A 301 -5.28 -12.63 6.11
N ALA A 302 -4.08 -13.07 5.75
CA ALA A 302 -3.62 -13.02 4.37
C ALA A 302 -4.44 -13.98 3.48
N ILE A 303 -4.72 -13.57 2.25
CA ILE A 303 -5.49 -14.37 1.29
C ILE A 303 -4.53 -14.86 0.20
N PRO A 304 -4.13 -16.16 0.22
CA PRO A 304 -3.24 -16.71 -0.79
C PRO A 304 -3.95 -16.92 -2.13
N VAL A 305 -3.24 -16.64 -3.21
CA VAL A 305 -3.66 -16.87 -4.60
C VAL A 305 -2.55 -17.61 -5.34
N GLY A 306 -2.89 -18.63 -6.12
CA GLY A 306 -1.94 -19.46 -6.85
C GLY A 306 -1.48 -20.69 -6.04
N ALA A 307 -0.48 -21.41 -6.57
CA ALA A 307 -0.02 -22.67 -6.03
C ALA A 307 1.35 -22.54 -5.33
N GLY A 308 1.55 -23.30 -4.24
CA GLY A 308 2.85 -23.36 -3.58
C GLY A 308 3.12 -22.26 -2.55
N ALA A 309 2.09 -21.50 -2.14
CA ALA A 309 2.26 -20.57 -1.02
C ALA A 309 2.73 -21.30 0.24
N PRO A 310 3.72 -20.77 0.99
CA PRO A 310 4.20 -21.38 2.22
C PRO A 310 3.08 -21.60 3.24
N ALA A 311 3.24 -22.60 4.11
CA ALA A 311 2.25 -22.92 5.14
C ALA A 311 1.92 -21.71 6.03
N VAL A 312 2.86 -20.84 6.28
CA VAL A 312 2.72 -19.60 7.05
C VAL A 312 1.67 -18.65 6.48
N VAL A 313 1.56 -18.55 5.16
CA VAL A 313 0.56 -17.71 4.48
C VAL A 313 -0.85 -18.31 4.57
N LYS A 314 -0.94 -19.62 4.78
CA LYS A 314 -2.22 -20.37 4.86
C LYS A 314 -2.73 -20.53 6.29
N LYS A 315 -1.95 -20.12 7.30
CA LYS A 315 -2.37 -20.21 8.70
C LYS A 315 -3.62 -19.36 8.95
N PRO A 316 -4.58 -19.88 9.75
CA PRO A 316 -5.79 -19.15 10.14
C PRO A 316 -5.50 -17.90 10.99
#